data_d0aa41f62938604988c05af247ea8aa4
#
_entry.id   d0aa41f62938604988c05af247ea8aa4
#
_cell.length_a   1.000
_cell.length_b   1.000
_cell.length_c   1.000
_cell.angle_alpha   90.00
_cell.angle_beta   90.00
_cell.angle_gamma   90.00
#
_symmetry.space_group_name_H-M   'P 1'
#
loop_
_entity.id
_entity.type
_entity.pdbx_description
1 polymer ?
#
loop_
_entity_poly.entity_id
_entity_poly.type
_entity_poly.pdbx_seq_one_letter_code
_entity_poly.pdbx_strand_id
1 'polypeptide(L)'
;ASAYLAGPAIIGAETEVRQCAFVRGNALVGKGCVIGNSTELKNVIIFDNVQVPHYNYVGDSILGFKSHMGAGSITSNVKSDKTLVHVKGMDPETNEKFDLETGLKKFGAMLGNHVEVGCNSVLNPGTVIGSNSNVYPLSPVRGFVPAESIYKTGGVIVKKHA
;
A
#
# COMPACT_ATOMS: atom_id res chain seq x y z
N ALA A 1 -14.25 21.81 -9.20
CA ALA A 1 -13.84 20.44 -8.86
C ALA A 1 -12.80 19.98 -9.86
N SER A 2 -11.65 19.53 -9.38
CA SER A 2 -10.51 19.15 -10.23
C SER A 2 -10.13 17.66 -10.07
N ALA A 3 -10.82 16.93 -9.17
CA ALA A 3 -10.64 15.48 -9.06
C ALA A 3 -11.39 14.77 -10.21
N TYR A 4 -10.81 13.65 -10.70
CA TYR A 4 -11.45 12.78 -11.68
C TYR A 4 -11.77 11.43 -11.04
N LEU A 5 -13.04 11.02 -11.12
CA LEU A 5 -13.53 9.76 -10.59
C LEU A 5 -14.12 8.92 -11.71
N ALA A 6 -13.49 7.79 -12.05
CA ALA A 6 -14.02 6.79 -12.95
C ALA A 6 -14.54 5.58 -12.17
N GLY A 7 -15.66 5.03 -12.61
CA GLY A 7 -16.20 3.78 -12.07
C GLY A 7 -15.60 2.51 -12.71
N PRO A 8 -15.91 1.35 -12.14
CA PRO A 8 -16.65 1.21 -10.91
C PRO A 8 -15.87 1.67 -9.67
N ALA A 9 -16.53 2.41 -8.77
CA ALA A 9 -15.94 2.88 -7.53
C ALA A 9 -16.99 3.01 -6.43
N ILE A 10 -16.60 2.64 -5.21
CA ILE A 10 -17.36 2.88 -3.99
C ILE A 10 -16.45 3.67 -3.06
N ILE A 11 -16.93 4.84 -2.60
CA ILE A 11 -16.19 5.70 -1.67
C ILE A 11 -17.07 5.90 -0.44
N GLY A 12 -16.56 5.49 0.71
CA GLY A 12 -17.26 5.53 1.98
C GLY A 12 -17.50 6.95 2.48
N ALA A 13 -18.44 7.09 3.42
CA ALA A 13 -18.79 8.35 4.03
C ALA A 13 -17.59 9.04 4.69
N GLU A 14 -17.62 10.37 4.76
CA GLU A 14 -16.58 11.20 5.40
C GLU A 14 -15.18 11.06 4.75
N THR A 15 -15.08 10.42 3.60
CA THR A 15 -13.84 10.35 2.85
C THR A 15 -13.62 11.64 2.07
N GLU A 16 -12.46 12.24 2.29
CA GLU A 16 -12.03 13.43 1.59
C GLU A 16 -11.33 13.08 0.27
N VAL A 17 -11.86 13.56 -0.85
CA VAL A 17 -11.21 13.45 -2.17
C VAL A 17 -10.71 14.86 -2.56
N ARG A 18 -9.40 15.03 -2.51
CA ARG A 18 -8.75 16.32 -2.70
C ARG A 18 -8.54 16.67 -4.17
N GLN A 19 -8.04 17.87 -4.36
CA GLN A 19 -7.77 18.43 -5.67
C GLN A 19 -6.84 17.55 -6.50
N CYS A 20 -7.16 17.38 -7.79
CA CYS A 20 -6.39 16.57 -8.74
C CYS A 20 -6.23 15.09 -8.38
N ALA A 21 -7.01 14.57 -7.44
CA ALA A 21 -7.06 13.14 -7.23
C ALA A 21 -7.59 12.42 -8.49
N PHE A 22 -7.02 11.25 -8.81
CA PHE A 22 -7.38 10.48 -9.98
C PHE A 22 -7.76 9.04 -9.60
N VAL A 23 -9.05 8.77 -9.48
CA VAL A 23 -9.59 7.41 -9.26
C VAL A 23 -9.91 6.80 -10.61
N ARG A 24 -9.16 5.77 -11.01
CA ARG A 24 -9.25 5.12 -12.33
C ARG A 24 -10.22 3.95 -12.41
N GLY A 25 -10.97 3.69 -11.36
CA GLY A 25 -11.93 2.61 -11.31
C GLY A 25 -11.42 1.36 -10.59
N ASN A 26 -12.36 0.43 -10.36
CA ASN A 26 -12.19 -0.74 -9.50
C ASN A 26 -11.64 -0.33 -8.12
N ALA A 27 -12.21 0.73 -7.54
CA ALA A 27 -11.78 1.27 -6.26
C ALA A 27 -12.87 1.06 -5.20
N LEU A 28 -12.53 0.31 -4.17
CA LEU A 28 -13.32 0.18 -2.96
C LEU A 28 -12.60 0.93 -1.84
N VAL A 29 -13.16 2.05 -1.42
CA VAL A 29 -12.58 2.93 -0.40
C VAL A 29 -13.52 3.02 0.79
N GLY A 30 -13.00 2.74 1.97
CA GLY A 30 -13.70 2.82 3.24
C GLY A 30 -14.09 4.25 3.63
N LYS A 31 -14.63 4.41 4.83
CA LYS A 31 -15.03 5.69 5.39
C LYS A 31 -13.86 6.45 6.03
N GLY A 32 -13.97 7.77 6.10
CA GLY A 32 -13.01 8.63 6.80
C GLY A 32 -11.60 8.62 6.19
N CYS A 33 -11.47 8.23 4.92
CA CYS A 33 -10.18 8.20 4.23
C CYS A 33 -9.79 9.56 3.68
N VAL A 34 -8.51 9.70 3.35
CA VAL A 34 -8.00 10.85 2.59
C VAL A 34 -7.38 10.35 1.29
N ILE A 35 -8.02 10.68 0.15
CA ILE A 35 -7.47 10.53 -1.19
C ILE A 35 -6.97 11.92 -1.59
N GLY A 36 -5.68 12.12 -1.44
CA GLY A 36 -5.10 13.44 -1.42
C GLY A 36 -4.79 14.04 -2.81
N ASN A 37 -4.12 15.16 -2.76
CA ASN A 37 -3.74 15.90 -3.95
C ASN A 37 -2.90 15.04 -4.90
N SER A 38 -3.31 14.98 -6.16
CA SER A 38 -2.61 14.25 -7.23
C SER A 38 -2.31 12.78 -6.89
N THR A 39 -3.14 12.17 -6.06
CA THR A 39 -3.07 10.74 -5.75
C THR A 39 -3.84 9.95 -6.79
N GLU A 40 -3.22 8.92 -7.34
CA GLU A 40 -3.86 8.00 -8.28
C GLU A 40 -4.21 6.69 -7.59
N LEU A 41 -5.48 6.25 -7.75
CA LEU A 41 -5.98 4.96 -7.29
C LEU A 41 -6.46 4.11 -8.47
N LYS A 42 -6.06 2.83 -8.51
CA LYS A 42 -6.48 1.88 -9.53
C LYS A 42 -6.50 0.44 -9.00
N ASN A 43 -7.64 -0.25 -9.12
CA ASN A 43 -7.79 -1.64 -8.62
C ASN A 43 -7.36 -1.75 -7.15
N VAL A 44 -8.07 -1.10 -6.24
CA VAL A 44 -7.67 -1.00 -4.84
C VAL A 44 -8.79 -1.38 -3.88
N ILE A 45 -8.41 -1.96 -2.76
CA ILE A 45 -9.24 -2.07 -1.55
C ILE A 45 -8.55 -1.24 -0.47
N ILE A 46 -9.20 -0.17 -0.05
CA ILE A 46 -8.71 0.75 0.97
C ILE A 46 -9.68 0.70 2.15
N PHE A 47 -9.19 0.27 3.30
CA PHE A 47 -10.00 0.18 4.51
C PHE A 47 -10.26 1.56 5.12
N ASP A 48 -11.03 1.59 6.22
CA ASP A 48 -11.41 2.86 6.86
C ASP A 48 -10.20 3.65 7.39
N ASN A 49 -10.33 4.97 7.36
CA ASN A 49 -9.36 5.95 7.90
C ASN A 49 -7.94 5.86 7.29
N VAL A 50 -7.81 5.29 6.12
CA VAL A 50 -6.53 5.26 5.39
C VAL A 50 -6.22 6.64 4.83
N GLN A 51 -4.94 7.00 4.84
CA GLN A 51 -4.47 8.26 4.27
C GLN A 51 -3.45 8.03 3.16
N VAL A 52 -3.78 8.52 1.95
CA VAL A 52 -2.89 8.60 0.80
C VAL A 52 -2.87 10.06 0.31
N PRO A 53 -2.26 10.97 1.10
CA PRO A 53 -2.60 12.38 1.06
C PRO A 53 -1.93 13.20 -0.04
N HIS A 54 -0.79 12.76 -0.59
CA HIS A 54 0.00 13.59 -1.48
C HIS A 54 0.80 12.81 -2.50
N TYR A 55 0.48 12.99 -3.80
CA TYR A 55 1.28 12.46 -4.92
C TYR A 55 1.58 10.96 -4.80
N ASN A 56 0.61 10.21 -4.31
CA ASN A 56 0.75 8.77 -4.18
C ASN A 56 0.24 8.05 -5.44
N TYR A 57 0.87 6.93 -5.78
CA TYR A 57 0.29 5.96 -6.69
C TYR A 57 -0.04 4.68 -5.92
N VAL A 58 -1.31 4.29 -5.94
CA VAL A 58 -1.78 3.06 -5.31
C VAL A 58 -2.49 2.22 -6.37
N GLY A 59 -1.85 1.17 -6.82
CA GLY A 59 -2.36 0.29 -7.85
C GLY A 59 -2.31 -1.19 -7.44
N ASP A 60 -3.38 -1.93 -7.75
CA ASP A 60 -3.48 -3.38 -7.54
C ASP A 60 -3.09 -3.78 -6.09
N SER A 61 -3.62 -3.03 -5.10
CA SER A 61 -3.13 -3.04 -3.71
C SER A 61 -4.26 -3.06 -2.70
N ILE A 62 -3.93 -3.52 -1.48
CA ILE A 62 -4.82 -3.49 -0.32
C ILE A 62 -4.15 -2.68 0.79
N LEU A 63 -4.84 -1.66 1.30
CA LEU A 63 -4.38 -0.84 2.41
C LEU A 63 -5.25 -1.05 3.64
N GLY A 64 -4.67 -1.58 4.70
CA GLY A 64 -5.35 -1.88 5.96
C GLY A 64 -5.79 -0.65 6.75
N PHE A 65 -6.65 -0.87 7.74
CA PHE A 65 -7.24 0.18 8.57
C PHE A 65 -6.20 1.14 9.15
N LYS A 66 -6.46 2.44 9.01
CA LYS A 66 -5.57 3.52 9.48
C LYS A 66 -4.13 3.43 8.97
N SER A 67 -3.88 2.77 7.84
CA SER A 67 -2.55 2.87 7.23
C SER A 67 -2.36 4.23 6.55
N HIS A 68 -1.11 4.65 6.47
CA HIS A 68 -0.73 5.93 5.90
C HIS A 68 0.45 5.78 4.95
N MET A 69 0.36 6.41 3.79
CA MET A 69 1.44 6.49 2.83
C MET A 69 1.95 7.93 2.75
N GLY A 70 3.17 8.16 3.18
CA GLY A 70 3.83 9.46 3.10
C GLY A 70 3.89 10.00 1.67
N ALA A 71 4.11 11.31 1.55
CA ALA A 71 4.11 12.00 0.27
C ALA A 71 5.05 11.34 -0.74
N GLY A 72 4.59 11.16 -1.99
CA GLY A 72 5.37 10.58 -3.07
C GLY A 72 5.66 9.08 -2.95
N SER A 73 5.18 8.41 -1.90
CA SER A 73 5.34 6.96 -1.82
C SER A 73 4.36 6.25 -2.77
N ILE A 74 4.79 5.12 -3.32
CA ILE A 74 4.03 4.41 -4.35
C ILE A 74 4.02 2.90 -4.14
N THR A 75 2.95 2.24 -4.62
CA THR A 75 2.91 0.78 -4.79
C THR A 75 3.26 0.43 -6.23
N SER A 76 4.52 0.06 -6.51
CA SER A 76 4.88 -0.46 -7.83
C SER A 76 4.19 -1.81 -8.04
N ASN A 77 3.50 -1.97 -9.16
CA ASN A 77 2.64 -3.14 -9.39
C ASN A 77 3.10 -4.03 -10.55
N VAL A 78 4.17 -3.67 -11.26
CA VAL A 78 4.71 -4.45 -12.39
C VAL A 78 6.20 -4.65 -12.19
N LYS A 79 6.64 -5.90 -12.32
CA LYS A 79 8.07 -6.24 -12.35
C LYS A 79 8.69 -5.78 -13.68
N SER A 80 9.95 -5.37 -13.67
CA SER A 80 10.67 -4.92 -14.87
C SER A 80 10.80 -6.01 -15.93
N ASP A 81 10.95 -7.26 -15.51
CA ASP A 81 11.05 -8.44 -16.37
C ASP A 81 9.68 -8.95 -16.87
N LYS A 82 8.57 -8.33 -16.46
CA LYS A 82 7.19 -8.70 -16.83
C LYS A 82 6.77 -10.14 -16.45
N THR A 83 7.51 -10.80 -15.59
CA THR A 83 7.15 -12.12 -15.04
C THR A 83 6.02 -11.99 -14.01
N LEU A 84 5.46 -13.13 -13.59
CA LEU A 84 4.40 -13.17 -12.59
C LEU A 84 4.91 -12.65 -11.22
N VAL A 85 4.02 -11.97 -10.50
CA VAL A 85 4.35 -11.47 -9.17
C VAL A 85 4.19 -12.59 -8.15
N HIS A 86 5.14 -12.68 -7.25
CA HIS A 86 5.11 -13.57 -6.09
C HIS A 86 4.84 -12.77 -4.82
N VAL A 87 4.05 -13.32 -3.93
CA VAL A 87 3.85 -12.82 -2.57
C VAL A 87 4.58 -13.73 -1.60
N LYS A 88 5.45 -13.13 -0.81
CA LYS A 88 6.18 -13.82 0.25
C LYS A 88 5.63 -13.45 1.61
N GLY A 89 5.62 -14.37 2.52
CA GLY A 89 5.11 -14.15 3.85
C GLY A 89 5.63 -15.18 4.84
N MET A 90 5.06 -15.10 6.03
CA MET A 90 5.28 -16.04 7.11
C MET A 90 3.91 -16.40 7.70
N ASP A 91 3.64 -17.65 7.80
CA ASP A 91 2.43 -18.15 8.46
C ASP A 91 2.50 -17.78 9.95
N PRO A 92 1.49 -17.08 10.49
CA PRO A 92 1.52 -16.62 11.88
C PRO A 92 1.39 -17.75 12.91
N GLU A 93 0.86 -18.91 12.52
CA GLU A 93 0.64 -20.05 13.41
C GLU A 93 1.86 -21.00 13.41
N THR A 94 2.39 -21.29 12.23
CA THR A 94 3.50 -22.26 12.08
C THR A 94 4.88 -21.59 12.04
N ASN A 95 4.95 -20.26 11.83
CA ASN A 95 6.17 -19.52 11.53
C ASN A 95 6.91 -20.00 10.27
N GLU A 96 6.24 -20.76 9.42
CA GLU A 96 6.80 -21.20 8.14
C GLU A 96 6.75 -20.10 7.11
N LYS A 97 7.84 -19.95 6.35
CA LYS A 97 7.89 -19.01 5.23
C LYS A 97 7.20 -19.61 4.02
N PHE A 98 6.42 -18.80 3.32
CA PHE A 98 5.82 -19.17 2.06
C PHE A 98 6.22 -18.22 0.93
N ASP A 99 6.18 -18.73 -0.30
CA ASP A 99 6.36 -18.01 -1.55
C ASP A 99 5.25 -18.45 -2.50
N LEU A 100 4.27 -17.57 -2.72
CA LEU A 100 3.06 -17.85 -3.49
C LEU A 100 3.10 -17.08 -4.82
N GLU A 101 3.06 -17.83 -5.93
CA GLU A 101 2.85 -17.22 -7.24
C GLU A 101 1.39 -16.77 -7.37
N THR A 102 1.17 -15.49 -7.68
CA THR A 102 -0.18 -14.91 -7.75
C THR A 102 -0.92 -15.22 -9.05
N GLY A 103 -0.24 -15.73 -10.07
CA GLY A 103 -0.77 -15.83 -11.43
C GLY A 103 -0.96 -14.49 -12.14
N LEU A 104 -0.57 -13.38 -11.53
CA LEU A 104 -0.79 -12.03 -12.01
C LEU A 104 0.52 -11.34 -12.40
N LYS A 105 0.50 -10.62 -13.53
CA LYS A 105 1.60 -9.73 -13.94
C LYS A 105 1.55 -8.36 -13.24
N LYS A 106 0.40 -8.00 -12.69
CA LYS A 106 0.18 -6.75 -11.94
C LYS A 106 -0.33 -7.09 -10.55
N PHE A 107 0.45 -6.76 -9.56
CA PHE A 107 0.12 -6.93 -8.15
C PHE A 107 0.98 -5.96 -7.33
N GLY A 108 0.36 -5.05 -6.61
CA GLY A 108 1.03 -3.99 -5.87
C GLY A 108 1.52 -4.46 -4.50
N ALA A 109 0.99 -3.85 -3.43
CA ALA A 109 1.36 -4.15 -2.06
C ALA A 109 0.15 -4.41 -1.19
N MET A 110 0.35 -5.14 -0.10
CA MET A 110 -0.62 -5.34 0.96
C MET A 110 -0.08 -4.77 2.27
N LEU A 111 -0.77 -3.78 2.81
CA LEU A 111 -0.44 -3.16 4.09
C LEU A 111 -1.44 -3.61 5.14
N GLY A 112 -0.92 -4.08 6.28
CA GLY A 112 -1.71 -4.34 7.46
C GLY A 112 -2.23 -3.05 8.11
N ASN A 113 -2.96 -3.19 9.21
CA ASN A 113 -3.50 -2.05 9.94
C ASN A 113 -2.39 -1.19 10.57
N HIS A 114 -2.59 0.11 10.62
CA HIS A 114 -1.67 1.07 11.26
C HIS A 114 -0.23 1.02 10.71
N VAL A 115 -0.08 0.70 9.44
CA VAL A 115 1.22 0.77 8.76
C VAL A 115 1.51 2.21 8.38
N GLU A 116 2.73 2.68 8.66
CA GLU A 116 3.23 4.00 8.29
C GLU A 116 4.35 3.88 7.25
N VAL A 117 4.12 4.37 6.05
CA VAL A 117 5.11 4.37 4.97
C VAL A 117 5.73 5.75 4.83
N GLY A 118 7.03 5.85 5.01
CA GLY A 118 7.77 7.10 4.87
C GLY A 118 7.76 7.66 3.44
N CYS A 119 7.93 8.97 3.34
CA CYS A 119 7.88 9.71 2.07
C CYS A 119 8.84 9.14 1.01
N ASN A 120 8.43 9.22 -0.26
CA ASN A 120 9.21 8.77 -1.42
C ASN A 120 9.70 7.32 -1.34
N SER A 121 9.00 6.48 -0.60
CA SER A 121 9.29 5.04 -0.58
C SER A 121 8.59 4.33 -1.72
N VAL A 122 9.22 3.28 -2.23
CA VAL A 122 8.67 2.41 -3.26
C VAL A 122 8.40 1.04 -2.67
N LEU A 123 7.12 0.65 -2.65
CA LEU A 123 6.73 -0.71 -2.30
C LEU A 123 6.74 -1.54 -3.59
N ASN A 124 7.73 -2.43 -3.74
CA ASN A 124 7.89 -3.25 -4.93
C ASN A 124 6.75 -4.27 -5.08
N PRO A 125 6.48 -4.78 -6.30
CA PRO A 125 5.39 -5.73 -6.54
C PRO A 125 5.43 -6.94 -5.60
N GLY A 126 4.30 -7.25 -4.98
CA GLY A 126 4.15 -8.35 -4.03
C GLY A 126 4.66 -8.04 -2.61
N THR A 127 4.96 -6.79 -2.29
CA THR A 127 5.33 -6.39 -0.93
C THR A 127 4.17 -6.58 0.05
N VAL A 128 4.46 -7.20 1.18
CA VAL A 128 3.52 -7.34 2.32
C VAL A 128 4.14 -6.71 3.54
N ILE A 129 3.41 -5.82 4.20
CA ILE A 129 3.84 -5.16 5.44
C ILE A 129 2.84 -5.47 6.55
N GLY A 130 3.29 -6.17 7.58
CA GLY A 130 2.48 -6.52 8.74
C GLY A 130 2.04 -5.30 9.54
N SER A 131 0.95 -5.48 10.30
CA SER A 131 0.32 -4.39 11.08
C SER A 131 1.29 -3.71 12.03
N ASN A 132 1.01 -2.45 12.35
CA ASN A 132 1.78 -1.62 13.28
C ASN A 132 3.26 -1.44 12.90
N SER A 133 3.60 -1.55 11.62
CA SER A 133 4.98 -1.41 11.15
C SER A 133 5.24 -0.05 10.51
N ASN A 134 6.48 0.38 10.59
CA ASN A 134 6.95 1.62 9.95
C ASN A 134 7.98 1.33 8.87
N VAL A 135 7.90 2.07 7.79
CA VAL A 135 8.92 2.12 6.74
C VAL A 135 9.58 3.48 6.76
N TYR A 136 10.90 3.52 6.85
CA TYR A 136 11.64 4.78 6.79
C TYR A 136 11.55 5.42 5.40
N PRO A 137 11.60 6.75 5.30
CA PRO A 137 11.59 7.45 4.02
C PRO A 137 12.67 6.95 3.04
N LEU A 138 12.42 7.13 1.73
CA LEU A 138 13.35 6.76 0.66
C LEU A 138 13.70 5.27 0.62
N SER A 139 12.79 4.41 1.05
CA SER A 139 13.04 2.96 1.13
C SER A 139 12.47 2.19 -0.05
N PRO A 140 13.29 1.38 -0.76
CA PRO A 140 12.81 0.40 -1.75
C PRO A 140 12.42 -0.90 -1.05
N VAL A 141 11.19 -0.98 -0.55
CA VAL A 141 10.71 -2.17 0.19
C VAL A 141 10.41 -3.31 -0.76
N ARG A 142 10.83 -4.52 -0.42
CA ARG A 142 10.57 -5.73 -1.21
C ARG A 142 10.30 -6.93 -0.30
N GLY A 143 9.30 -7.72 -0.66
CA GLY A 143 8.94 -8.95 0.03
C GLY A 143 8.14 -8.71 1.31
N PHE A 144 8.45 -9.41 2.38
CA PHE A 144 7.68 -9.41 3.61
C PHE A 144 8.36 -8.64 4.75
N VAL A 145 7.61 -7.74 5.36
CA VAL A 145 7.99 -7.04 6.59
C VAL A 145 7.06 -7.54 7.71
N PRO A 146 7.57 -8.17 8.76
CA PRO A 146 6.75 -8.66 9.87
C PRO A 146 5.99 -7.53 10.57
N ALA A 147 4.89 -7.87 11.24
CA ALA A 147 4.19 -6.93 12.10
C ALA A 147 5.10 -6.41 13.23
N GLU A 148 4.74 -5.25 13.78
CA GLU A 148 5.48 -4.61 14.88
C GLU A 148 6.96 -4.36 14.54
N SER A 149 7.23 -3.97 13.29
CA SER A 149 8.61 -3.83 12.79
C SER A 149 8.88 -2.43 12.24
N ILE A 150 10.16 -2.10 12.15
CA ILE A 150 10.66 -0.93 11.45
C ILE A 150 11.56 -1.40 10.31
N TYR A 151 11.17 -1.06 9.07
CA TYR A 151 12.00 -1.22 7.89
C TYR A 151 12.87 0.03 7.72
N LYS A 152 14.16 -0.10 7.96
CA LYS A 152 15.15 0.99 7.84
C LYS A 152 15.73 1.05 6.44
N THR A 153 16.30 2.19 6.11
CA THR A 153 17.08 2.38 4.88
C THR A 153 18.14 1.28 4.74
N GLY A 154 18.26 0.73 3.53
CA GLY A 154 19.17 -0.40 3.27
C GLY A 154 18.56 -1.78 3.54
N GLY A 155 17.24 -1.86 3.84
CA GLY A 155 16.54 -3.14 3.96
C GLY A 155 16.66 -3.85 5.30
N VAL A 156 17.21 -3.18 6.30
CA VAL A 156 17.32 -3.72 7.66
C VAL A 156 15.96 -3.66 8.35
N ILE A 157 15.50 -4.80 8.86
CA ILE A 157 14.25 -4.90 9.61
C ILE A 157 14.57 -5.11 11.09
N VAL A 158 14.01 -4.28 11.95
CA VAL A 158 14.12 -4.40 13.40
C VAL A 158 12.74 -4.44 14.03
N LYS A 159 12.58 -5.20 15.11
CA LYS A 159 11.33 -5.24 15.88
C LYS A 159 11.16 -3.91 16.62
N LYS A 160 9.93 -3.39 16.69
CA LYS A 160 9.62 -2.27 17.58
C LYS A 160 9.77 -2.71 19.02
N HIS A 161 10.39 -1.87 19.82
CA HIS A 161 10.31 -2.01 21.27
C HIS A 161 9.01 -1.35 21.74
N ALA A 162 8.29 -2.04 22.61
CA ALA A 162 7.11 -1.51 23.28
C ALA A 162 7.51 -0.37 24.22
#